data_f7ba58f07587f73a549735b42fa8d3e9
#
_entry.id   f7ba58f07587f73a549735b42fa8d3e9
#
_cell.length_a   1.000
_cell.length_b   1.000
_cell.length_c   1.000
_cell.angle_alpha   90.00
_cell.angle_beta   90.00
_cell.angle_gamma   90.00
#
_symmetry.space_group_name_H-M   'P 1'
#
loop_
_entity.id
_entity.type
_entity.pdbx_description
1 polymer ?
#
loop_
_entity_poly.entity_id
_entity_poly.type
_entity_poly.pdbx_seq_one_letter_code
_entity_poly.pdbx_strand_id
1 'polypeptide(L)' 'MQRVPERVSARRFRMQLRIAGLVDQVKAWVATQDPLVQDAFEYSGEFVRSEPMMAAGFAAMGFTPEQVDDFFVAASKL' A
#
# COMPACT_ATOMS: atom_id res chain seq x y z
N MET A 1 8.50 -16.80 -13.78
CA MET A 1 8.86 -15.54 -13.09
C MET A 1 7.60 -14.72 -12.83
N GLN A 2 7.42 -14.29 -11.61
CA GLN A 2 6.22 -13.55 -11.24
C GLN A 2 6.41 -12.06 -11.52
N ARG A 3 5.44 -11.46 -12.19
CA ARG A 3 5.51 -10.06 -12.53
C ARG A 3 4.87 -9.23 -11.43
N VAL A 4 5.59 -8.19 -10.95
CA VAL A 4 5.06 -7.27 -9.96
C VAL A 4 4.14 -6.29 -10.66
N PRO A 5 2.85 -6.20 -10.27
CA PRO A 5 1.96 -5.22 -10.87
C PRO A 5 2.34 -3.81 -10.44
N GLU A 6 2.33 -2.88 -11.39
CA GLU A 6 2.60 -1.48 -11.13
C GLU A 6 1.49 -0.84 -10.29
N ARG A 7 0.26 -1.31 -10.45
CA ARG A 7 -0.89 -0.76 -9.74
C ARG A 7 -1.89 -1.85 -9.38
N VAL A 8 -2.60 -1.64 -8.29
CA VAL A 8 -3.71 -2.48 -7.87
C VAL A 8 -4.88 -1.59 -7.48
N SER A 9 -6.10 -2.12 -7.58
CA SER A 9 -7.28 -1.36 -7.15
C SER A 9 -7.21 -1.08 -5.65
N ALA A 10 -7.83 0.01 -5.23
CA ALA A 10 -7.90 0.36 -3.81
C ALA A 10 -8.57 -0.76 -3.01
N ARG A 11 -9.59 -1.39 -3.58
CA ARG A 11 -10.29 -2.51 -2.93
C ARG A 11 -9.33 -3.66 -2.65
N ARG A 12 -8.56 -4.09 -3.66
CA ARG A 12 -7.61 -5.19 -3.51
C ARG A 12 -6.49 -4.83 -2.54
N PHE A 13 -6.00 -3.60 -2.61
CA PHE A 13 -4.96 -3.12 -1.72
C PHE A 13 -5.43 -3.18 -0.26
N ARG A 14 -6.62 -2.67 0.01
CA ARG A 14 -7.17 -2.68 1.37
C ARG A 14 -7.47 -4.08 1.88
N MET A 15 -7.95 -4.96 1.00
CA MET A 15 -8.16 -6.36 1.36
C MET A 15 -6.86 -7.03 1.76
N GLN A 16 -5.79 -6.79 1.01
CA GLN A 16 -4.49 -7.37 1.34
C GLN A 16 -3.92 -6.80 2.63
N LEU A 17 -4.13 -5.50 2.89
CA LEU A 17 -3.75 -4.91 4.18
C LEU A 17 -4.42 -5.65 5.35
N ARG A 18 -5.68 -5.95 5.21
CA ARG A 18 -6.43 -6.66 6.25
C ARG A 18 -5.94 -8.08 6.43
N ILE A 19 -5.72 -8.79 5.34
CA ILE A 19 -5.20 -10.15 5.37
C ILE A 19 -3.83 -10.20 6.05
N ALA A 20 -2.97 -9.22 5.76
CA ALA A 20 -1.63 -9.14 6.33
C ALA A 20 -1.60 -8.56 7.74
N GLY A 21 -2.73 -8.07 8.25
CA GLY A 21 -2.80 -7.48 9.59
C GLY A 21 -2.16 -6.11 9.69
N LEU A 22 -2.13 -5.35 8.59
CA LEU A 22 -1.43 -4.07 8.52
C LEU A 22 -2.35 -2.85 8.57
N VAL A 23 -3.67 -3.05 8.64
CA VAL A 23 -4.62 -1.94 8.52
C VAL A 23 -4.36 -0.86 9.58
N ASP A 24 -4.19 -1.26 10.84
CA ASP A 24 -4.01 -0.30 11.93
C ASP A 24 -2.68 0.46 11.80
N GLN A 25 -1.61 -0.23 11.39
CA GLN A 25 -0.32 0.40 11.18
C GLN A 25 -0.38 1.43 10.05
N VAL A 26 -1.03 1.08 8.95
CA VAL A 26 -1.18 1.99 7.82
C VAL A 26 -2.01 3.21 8.21
N LYS A 27 -3.12 3.00 8.90
CA LYS A 27 -3.96 4.12 9.35
C LYS A 27 -3.22 5.04 10.29
N ALA A 28 -2.42 4.47 11.21
CA ALA A 28 -1.62 5.26 12.13
C ALA A 28 -0.58 6.11 11.40
N TRP A 29 0.09 5.52 10.41
CA TRP A 29 1.07 6.26 9.62
C TRP A 29 0.41 7.38 8.82
N VAL A 30 -0.70 7.07 8.13
CA VAL A 30 -1.42 8.05 7.32
C VAL A 30 -1.90 9.23 8.19
N ALA A 31 -2.33 8.95 9.40
CA ALA A 31 -2.80 9.98 10.32
C ALA A 31 -1.70 10.98 10.72
N THR A 32 -0.42 10.58 10.60
CA THR A 32 0.70 11.49 10.89
C THR A 32 1.10 12.34 9.68
N GLN A 33 0.51 12.09 8.51
CA GLN A 33 0.84 12.79 7.28
C GLN A 33 -0.05 14.00 7.09
N ASP A 34 0.28 14.84 6.09
CA ASP A 34 -0.52 16.01 5.80
C ASP A 34 -1.86 15.59 5.16
N PRO A 35 -2.83 16.53 5.10
CA PRO A 35 -4.15 16.20 4.55
C PRO A 35 -4.12 15.70 3.11
N LEU A 36 -3.14 16.12 2.32
CA LEU A 36 -3.01 15.68 0.93
C LEU A 36 -2.76 14.18 0.85
N VAL A 37 -1.86 13.67 1.70
CA VAL A 37 -1.58 12.23 1.77
C VAL A 37 -2.78 11.46 2.31
N GLN A 38 -3.44 12.01 3.32
CA GLN A 38 -4.63 11.39 3.91
C GLN A 38 -5.74 11.23 2.87
N ASP A 39 -5.99 12.28 2.09
CA ASP A 39 -7.01 12.23 1.05
C ASP A 39 -6.63 11.26 -0.07
N ALA A 40 -5.37 11.25 -0.47
CA ALA A 40 -4.89 10.33 -1.48
C ALA A 40 -5.11 8.87 -1.04
N PHE A 41 -4.84 8.55 0.21
CA PHE A 41 -5.06 7.21 0.73
C PHE A 41 -6.56 6.84 0.75
N GLU A 42 -7.39 7.77 1.19
CA GLU A 42 -8.82 7.50 1.43
C GLU A 42 -9.64 7.47 0.14
N TYR A 43 -9.32 8.35 -0.81
CA TYR A 43 -10.17 8.57 -1.98
C TYR A 43 -9.60 8.05 -3.29
N SER A 44 -8.38 7.52 -3.30
CA SER A 44 -7.82 6.97 -4.53
C SER A 44 -8.54 5.69 -4.94
N GLY A 45 -8.78 5.54 -6.23
CA GLY A 45 -9.37 4.33 -6.79
C GLY A 45 -8.38 3.20 -6.99
N GLU A 46 -7.09 3.53 -7.03
CA GLU A 46 -6.02 2.55 -7.18
C GLU A 46 -4.76 3.05 -6.49
N PHE A 47 -3.85 2.13 -6.21
CA PHE A 47 -2.56 2.45 -5.62
C PHE A 47 -1.44 1.99 -6.57
N VAL A 48 -0.43 2.85 -6.72
CA VAL A 48 0.67 2.66 -7.67
C VAL A 48 1.95 2.33 -6.91
N ARG A 49 2.61 1.25 -7.32
CA ARG A 49 3.82 0.74 -6.66
C ARG A 49 4.95 1.77 -6.64
N SER A 50 5.10 2.54 -7.72
CA SER A 50 6.19 3.52 -7.87
C SER A 50 5.91 4.87 -7.24
N GLU A 51 4.74 5.08 -6.65
CA GLU A 51 4.43 6.35 -5.97
C GLU A 51 5.39 6.57 -4.79
N PRO A 52 6.01 7.75 -4.68
CA PRO A 52 6.91 8.03 -3.55
C PRO A 52 6.25 7.84 -2.18
N MET A 53 4.98 8.21 -2.07
CA MET A 53 4.18 8.03 -0.86
C MET A 53 4.03 6.56 -0.49
N MET A 54 3.90 5.69 -1.48
CA MET A 54 3.79 4.25 -1.27
C MET A 54 5.08 3.70 -0.67
N ALA A 55 6.22 4.05 -1.26
CA ALA A 55 7.52 3.64 -0.76
C ALA A 55 7.76 4.16 0.65
N ALA A 56 7.41 5.42 0.91
CA ALA A 56 7.60 6.03 2.22
C ALA A 56 6.76 5.33 3.30
N GLY A 57 5.51 5.01 2.99
CA GLY A 57 4.61 4.36 3.94
C GLY A 57 5.09 2.97 4.32
N PHE A 58 5.47 2.17 3.34
CA PHE A 58 5.97 0.82 3.61
C PHE A 58 7.31 0.84 4.32
N ALA A 59 8.21 1.78 3.96
CA ALA A 59 9.48 1.92 4.65
C ALA A 59 9.27 2.28 6.13
N ALA A 60 8.29 3.12 6.42
CA ALA A 60 7.96 3.49 7.80
C ALA A 60 7.48 2.29 8.61
N MET A 61 6.91 1.29 7.96
CA MET A 61 6.48 0.05 8.60
C MET A 61 7.57 -1.02 8.62
N GLY A 62 8.78 -0.70 8.16
CA GLY A 62 9.90 -1.63 8.16
C GLY A 62 9.93 -2.59 6.98
N PHE A 63 9.19 -2.32 5.91
CA PHE A 63 9.17 -3.18 4.73
C PHE A 63 10.37 -2.91 3.84
N THR A 64 10.98 -3.98 3.33
CA THR A 64 11.98 -3.86 2.26
C THR A 64 11.27 -3.69 0.92
N PRO A 65 11.96 -3.19 -0.13
CA PRO A 65 11.36 -3.12 -1.46
C PRO A 65 10.84 -4.45 -1.96
N GLU A 66 11.53 -5.54 -1.65
CA GLU A 66 11.08 -6.89 -2.04
C GLU A 66 9.77 -7.27 -1.36
N GLN A 67 9.64 -6.92 -0.09
CA GLN A 67 8.39 -7.18 0.65
C GLN A 67 7.23 -6.36 0.08
N VAL A 68 7.49 -5.13 -0.36
CA VAL A 68 6.48 -4.30 -1.01
C VAL A 68 6.04 -4.94 -2.33
N ASP A 69 7.00 -5.44 -3.12
CA ASP A 69 6.68 -6.15 -4.36
C ASP A 69 5.79 -7.36 -4.09
N ASP A 70 6.15 -8.17 -3.09
CA ASP A 70 5.36 -9.33 -2.70
C ASP A 70 3.93 -8.94 -2.28
N PHE A 71 3.80 -7.83 -1.58
CA PHE A 71 2.50 -7.31 -1.18
C PHE A 71 1.63 -6.99 -2.40
N PHE A 72 2.20 -6.30 -3.39
CA PHE A 72 1.45 -5.94 -4.60
C PHE A 72 1.07 -7.18 -5.41
N VAL A 73 1.95 -8.16 -5.50
CA VAL A 73 1.64 -9.43 -6.17
C VAL A 73 0.48 -10.12 -5.48
N ALA A 74 0.52 -10.23 -4.16
CA ALA A 74 -0.56 -10.85 -3.39
C ALA A 74 -1.88 -10.11 -3.55
N ALA A 75 -1.84 -8.78 -3.51
CA ALA A 75 -3.04 -7.95 -3.67
C ALA A 75 -3.67 -8.16 -5.05
N SER A 76 -2.87 -8.30 -6.10
CA SER A 76 -3.37 -8.45 -7.46
C SER A 76 -4.13 -9.76 -7.68
N LYS A 77 -3.96 -10.71 -6.80
CA LYS A 77 -4.62 -12.03 -6.89
C LYS A 77 -5.97 -12.10 -6.16
N LEU A 78 -6.35 -11.03 -5.50
CA LEU A 78 -7.61 -11.01 -4.76
C LEU A 78 -8.83 -10.72 -5.62
#